data_d8943f943cd9077e0e73f51d8f51021f
#
_entry.id   d8943f943cd9077e0e73f51d8f51021f
#
_cell.length_a   1.000
_cell.length_b   1.000
_cell.length_c   1.000
_cell.angle_alpha   90.00
_cell.angle_beta   90.00
_cell.angle_gamma   90.00
#
_symmetry.space_group_name_H-M   'P 1'
#
loop_
_entity.id
_entity.type
_entity.pdbx_description
1 polymer ?
#
loop_
_entity_poly.entity_id
_entity_poly.type
_entity_poly.pdbx_seq_one_letter_code
_entity_poly.pdbx_strand_id
1 'polypeptide(L)'
;GIIIGMSQEGAVTRYFYFYGQRGLGHIIKAGYLYNLVLSLALLLACWIFNAEILAYIVIATSFQSFLNVLLATQQCQKKPWSYISIQLLLSLSNVVYTVLALEWFYTEQVRNRILAIVLANATTFLIVILFKKKSIQLSKTISWLRLKQSSLYIFSFGIPLILHQSSFFIKGQLDRIFIYKNFSISELGIYSAGVQIASVLPVVFMALNKAIVPYYYENLKIKKLTIAKIKRYILYSIPICVFPSILAYILPNAVYTWFLGSHFGPSHYYVVFYLLGFGLNLPYLLL
;
A
#
# COMPACT_ATOMS: atom_id res chain seq x y z
N GLY A 1 -6.83 0.35 7.62
CA GLY A 1 -6.61 -0.58 6.49
C GLY A 1 -5.98 -1.90 6.93
N ILE A 2 -4.89 -1.86 7.73
CA ILE A 2 -4.12 -3.06 8.11
C ILE A 2 -4.99 -4.12 8.80
N ILE A 3 -5.80 -3.73 9.76
CA ILE A 3 -6.69 -4.64 10.52
C ILE A 3 -7.83 -5.13 9.62
N ILE A 4 -8.51 -4.24 8.91
CA ILE A 4 -9.65 -4.59 8.04
C ILE A 4 -9.21 -5.51 6.90
N GLY A 5 -8.07 -5.20 6.28
CA GLY A 5 -7.52 -5.99 5.19
C GLY A 5 -6.89 -7.31 5.61
N MET A 6 -6.49 -7.48 6.88
CA MET A 6 -5.85 -8.68 7.42
C MET A 6 -4.72 -9.23 6.54
N SER A 7 -4.04 -8.35 5.81
CA SER A 7 -3.00 -8.73 4.82
C SER A 7 -3.45 -9.84 3.85
N GLN A 8 -4.72 -9.80 3.43
CA GLN A 8 -5.30 -10.80 2.52
C GLN A 8 -4.54 -10.92 1.21
N GLU A 9 -4.04 -9.79 0.67
CA GLU A 9 -3.21 -9.81 -0.53
C GLU A 9 -1.98 -10.72 -0.37
N GLY A 10 -1.34 -10.69 0.79
CA GLY A 10 -0.21 -11.57 1.11
C GLY A 10 -0.63 -13.03 1.23
N ALA A 11 -1.75 -13.31 1.92
CA ALA A 11 -2.29 -14.65 2.06
C ALA A 11 -2.68 -15.27 0.70
N VAL A 12 -3.32 -14.48 -0.18
CA VAL A 12 -3.69 -14.87 -1.54
C VAL A 12 -2.46 -15.15 -2.38
N THR A 13 -1.45 -14.28 -2.33
CA THR A 13 -0.18 -14.45 -3.05
C THR A 13 0.53 -15.72 -2.62
N ARG A 14 0.70 -15.92 -1.32
CA ARG A 14 1.31 -17.14 -0.79
C ARG A 14 0.56 -18.40 -1.21
N TYR A 15 -0.76 -18.39 -1.07
CA TYR A 15 -1.58 -19.55 -1.45
C TYR A 15 -1.41 -19.90 -2.92
N PHE A 16 -1.43 -18.88 -3.80
CA PHE A 16 -1.26 -19.05 -5.24
C PHE A 16 0.06 -19.74 -5.60
N TYR A 17 1.18 -19.30 -5.00
CA TYR A 17 2.50 -19.86 -5.32
C TYR A 17 2.76 -21.25 -4.71
N PHE A 18 2.20 -21.53 -3.54
CA PHE A 18 2.41 -22.84 -2.89
C PHE A 18 1.41 -23.89 -3.34
N TYR A 19 0.13 -23.55 -3.48
CA TYR A 19 -0.96 -24.49 -3.76
C TYR A 19 -1.57 -24.33 -5.16
N GLY A 20 -1.18 -23.31 -5.90
CA GLY A 20 -1.68 -23.03 -7.24
C GLY A 20 -3.06 -22.36 -7.26
N GLN A 21 -3.70 -22.40 -8.43
CA GLN A 21 -4.99 -21.73 -8.64
C GLN A 21 -6.18 -22.48 -8.05
N ARG A 22 -6.03 -23.81 -7.79
CA ARG A 22 -7.12 -24.64 -7.26
C ARG A 22 -7.42 -24.22 -5.82
N GLY A 23 -8.67 -23.85 -5.54
CA GLY A 23 -9.08 -23.39 -4.21
C GLY A 23 -8.83 -21.92 -3.89
N LEU A 24 -8.09 -21.19 -4.72
CA LEU A 24 -7.82 -19.73 -4.53
C LEU A 24 -9.13 -18.93 -4.38
N GLY A 25 -10.15 -19.25 -5.16
CA GLY A 25 -11.47 -18.61 -5.07
C GLY A 25 -12.15 -18.77 -3.71
N HIS A 26 -11.86 -19.83 -2.96
CA HIS A 26 -12.36 -20.02 -1.60
C HIS A 26 -11.66 -19.09 -0.61
N ILE A 27 -10.33 -18.90 -0.75
CA ILE A 27 -9.54 -17.98 0.06
C ILE A 27 -10.00 -16.53 -0.18
N ILE A 28 -10.14 -16.13 -1.45
CA ILE A 28 -10.62 -14.78 -1.81
C ILE A 28 -12.01 -14.53 -1.23
N LYS A 29 -12.93 -15.48 -1.38
CA LYS A 29 -14.31 -15.33 -0.88
C LYS A 29 -14.37 -15.29 0.66
N ALA A 30 -13.59 -16.13 1.34
CA ALA A 30 -13.48 -16.09 2.80
C ALA A 30 -12.95 -14.76 3.30
N GLY A 31 -11.94 -14.22 2.63
CA GLY A 31 -11.37 -12.94 2.94
C GLY A 31 -12.34 -11.77 2.72
N TYR A 32 -13.08 -11.77 1.61
CA TYR A 32 -14.11 -10.75 1.36
C TYR A 32 -15.23 -10.79 2.39
N LEU A 33 -15.65 -12.00 2.79
CA LEU A 33 -16.66 -12.16 3.82
C LEU A 33 -16.16 -11.63 5.18
N TYR A 34 -14.93 -11.97 5.56
CA TYR A 34 -14.30 -11.45 6.78
C TYR A 34 -14.25 -9.90 6.76
N ASN A 35 -13.74 -9.32 5.67
CA ASN A 35 -13.67 -7.87 5.51
C ASN A 35 -15.06 -7.22 5.65
N LEU A 36 -16.08 -7.79 5.00
CA LEU A 36 -17.45 -7.28 5.07
C LEU A 36 -18.01 -7.36 6.49
N VAL A 37 -17.87 -8.50 7.17
CA VAL A 37 -18.37 -8.67 8.54
C VAL A 37 -17.68 -7.70 9.51
N LEU A 38 -16.34 -7.60 9.44
CA LEU A 38 -15.58 -6.69 10.29
C LEU A 38 -15.92 -5.23 10.01
N SER A 39 -16.05 -4.87 8.73
CA SER A 39 -16.43 -3.50 8.35
C SER A 39 -17.81 -3.13 8.85
N LEU A 40 -18.79 -4.02 8.75
CA LEU A 40 -20.14 -3.79 9.29
C LEU A 40 -20.11 -3.64 10.82
N ALA A 41 -19.35 -4.47 11.52
CA ALA A 41 -19.20 -4.36 12.96
C ALA A 41 -18.57 -3.01 13.38
N LEU A 42 -17.53 -2.58 12.65
CA LEU A 42 -16.89 -1.28 12.90
C LEU A 42 -17.81 -0.10 12.55
N LEU A 43 -18.60 -0.20 11.48
CA LEU A 43 -19.60 0.83 11.13
C LEU A 43 -20.69 0.95 12.19
N LEU A 44 -21.16 -0.17 12.74
CA LEU A 44 -22.11 -0.16 13.87
C LEU A 44 -21.49 0.51 15.09
N ALA A 45 -20.23 0.20 15.41
CA ALA A 45 -19.52 0.89 16.49
C ALA A 45 -19.40 2.40 16.23
N CYS A 46 -19.00 2.81 15.01
CA CYS A 46 -18.93 4.22 14.63
C CYS A 46 -20.29 4.93 14.76
N TRP A 47 -21.39 4.25 14.42
CA TRP A 47 -22.72 4.78 14.56
C TRP A 47 -23.10 4.98 16.04
N ILE A 48 -22.83 4.00 16.92
CA ILE A 48 -23.08 4.10 18.37
C ILE A 48 -22.32 5.26 19.01
N PHE A 49 -21.05 5.45 18.59
CA PHE A 49 -20.17 6.50 19.13
C PHE A 49 -20.26 7.84 18.37
N ASN A 50 -21.17 7.98 17.42
CA ASN A 50 -21.31 9.17 16.54
C ASN A 50 -19.99 9.60 15.88
N ALA A 51 -19.14 8.63 15.51
CA ALA A 51 -17.81 8.86 14.94
C ALA A 51 -17.86 8.86 13.39
N GLU A 52 -18.48 9.90 12.81
CA GLU A 52 -18.75 10.00 11.35
C GLU A 52 -17.48 9.88 10.50
N ILE A 53 -16.41 10.59 10.85
CA ILE A 53 -15.13 10.55 10.12
C ILE A 53 -14.53 9.15 10.12
N LEU A 54 -14.60 8.45 11.26
CA LEU A 54 -14.12 7.06 11.35
C LEU A 54 -14.96 6.12 10.47
N ALA A 55 -16.27 6.34 10.37
CA ALA A 55 -17.12 5.55 9.47
C ALA A 55 -16.67 5.67 8.00
N TYR A 56 -16.40 6.89 7.53
CA TYR A 56 -15.86 7.08 6.16
C TYR A 56 -14.50 6.39 5.97
N ILE A 57 -13.62 6.45 6.97
CA ILE A 57 -12.33 5.75 6.92
C ILE A 57 -12.53 4.22 6.85
N VAL A 58 -13.48 3.66 7.59
CA VAL A 58 -13.82 2.23 7.54
C VAL A 58 -14.29 1.85 6.13
N ILE A 59 -15.19 2.62 5.53
CA ILE A 59 -15.71 2.36 4.17
C ILE A 59 -14.55 2.45 3.15
N ALA A 60 -13.74 3.51 3.19
CA ALA A 60 -12.61 3.69 2.30
C ALA A 60 -11.63 2.52 2.36
N THR A 61 -11.28 2.10 3.57
CA THR A 61 -10.31 1.00 3.79
C THR A 61 -10.87 -0.36 3.43
N SER A 62 -12.19 -0.57 3.51
CA SER A 62 -12.84 -1.81 3.07
C SER A 62 -12.76 -1.98 1.55
N PHE A 63 -13.13 -0.95 0.79
CA PHE A 63 -13.00 -0.97 -0.66
C PHE A 63 -11.54 -1.09 -1.11
N GLN A 64 -10.62 -0.39 -0.42
CA GLN A 64 -9.18 -0.51 -0.68
C GLN A 64 -8.69 -1.94 -0.48
N SER A 65 -9.15 -2.62 0.58
CA SER A 65 -8.79 -4.02 0.84
C SER A 65 -9.30 -4.96 -0.25
N PHE A 66 -10.53 -4.77 -0.73
CA PHE A 66 -11.05 -5.55 -1.87
C PHE A 66 -10.22 -5.33 -3.14
N LEU A 67 -9.84 -4.09 -3.43
CA LEU A 67 -8.98 -3.75 -4.56
C LEU A 67 -7.59 -4.38 -4.43
N ASN A 68 -6.99 -4.38 -3.25
CA ASN A 68 -5.68 -4.98 -3.01
C ASN A 68 -5.67 -6.48 -3.31
N VAL A 69 -6.73 -7.20 -2.92
CA VAL A 69 -6.88 -8.63 -3.25
C VAL A 69 -7.00 -8.85 -4.75
N LEU A 70 -7.75 -7.99 -5.46
CA LEU A 70 -7.83 -8.05 -6.92
C LEU A 70 -6.49 -7.79 -7.58
N LEU A 71 -5.77 -6.76 -7.14
CA LEU A 71 -4.43 -6.41 -7.63
C LEU A 71 -3.44 -7.56 -7.38
N ALA A 72 -3.43 -8.16 -6.19
CA ALA A 72 -2.60 -9.31 -5.87
C ALA A 72 -2.90 -10.50 -6.79
N THR A 73 -4.17 -10.74 -7.09
CA THR A 73 -4.58 -11.81 -8.02
C THR A 73 -4.06 -11.55 -9.44
N GLN A 74 -4.15 -10.32 -9.95
CA GLN A 74 -3.61 -9.95 -11.27
C GLN A 74 -2.08 -10.09 -11.31
N GLN A 75 -1.41 -9.69 -10.25
CA GLN A 75 0.04 -9.84 -10.10
C GLN A 75 0.46 -11.31 -10.13
N CYS A 76 -0.20 -12.19 -9.36
CA CYS A 76 0.07 -13.62 -9.36
C CYS A 76 -0.15 -14.27 -10.74
N GLN A 77 -1.18 -13.83 -11.46
CA GLN A 77 -1.48 -14.30 -12.82
C GLN A 77 -0.57 -13.70 -13.90
N LYS A 78 0.41 -12.87 -13.51
CA LYS A 78 1.34 -12.18 -14.43
C LYS A 78 0.62 -11.35 -15.51
N LYS A 79 -0.44 -10.65 -15.11
CA LYS A 79 -1.22 -9.76 -15.99
C LYS A 79 -0.89 -8.29 -15.72
N PRO A 80 0.30 -7.79 -16.13
CA PRO A 80 0.77 -6.45 -15.78
C PRO A 80 -0.16 -5.35 -16.30
N TRP A 81 -0.67 -5.46 -17.51
CA TRP A 81 -1.59 -4.48 -18.08
C TRP A 81 -2.90 -4.36 -17.29
N SER A 82 -3.43 -5.49 -16.82
CA SER A 82 -4.62 -5.49 -15.99
C SER A 82 -4.35 -4.87 -14.62
N TYR A 83 -3.18 -5.14 -14.04
CA TYR A 83 -2.74 -4.52 -12.79
C TYR A 83 -2.58 -3.00 -12.94
N ILE A 84 -1.83 -2.57 -13.96
CA ILE A 84 -1.57 -1.14 -14.22
C ILE A 84 -2.88 -0.39 -14.51
N SER A 85 -3.78 -0.94 -15.33
CA SER A 85 -5.07 -0.28 -15.62
C SER A 85 -5.94 -0.06 -14.38
N ILE A 86 -5.99 -1.02 -13.45
CA ILE A 86 -6.70 -0.84 -12.18
C ILE A 86 -6.04 0.24 -11.33
N GLN A 87 -4.71 0.22 -11.24
CA GLN A 87 -3.94 1.17 -10.44
C GLN A 87 -4.06 2.60 -10.99
N LEU A 88 -3.98 2.77 -12.32
CA LEU A 88 -4.18 4.07 -12.97
C LEU A 88 -5.61 4.58 -12.77
N LEU A 89 -6.62 3.73 -12.94
CA LEU A 89 -8.01 4.10 -12.69
C LEU A 89 -8.21 4.59 -11.25
N LEU A 90 -7.65 3.87 -10.27
CA LEU A 90 -7.71 4.26 -8.86
C LEU A 90 -7.03 5.61 -8.61
N SER A 91 -5.82 5.80 -9.16
CA SER A 91 -5.07 7.05 -9.00
C SER A 91 -5.78 8.23 -9.65
N LEU A 92 -6.25 8.09 -10.88
CA LEU A 92 -6.99 9.13 -11.59
C LEU A 92 -8.30 9.47 -10.88
N SER A 93 -9.08 8.46 -10.47
CA SER A 93 -10.31 8.69 -9.69
C SER A 93 -10.03 9.43 -8.40
N ASN A 94 -8.93 9.08 -7.70
CA ASN A 94 -8.54 9.75 -6.47
C ASN A 94 -8.20 11.23 -6.69
N VAL A 95 -7.47 11.56 -7.76
CA VAL A 95 -7.14 12.95 -8.12
C VAL A 95 -8.41 13.71 -8.48
N VAL A 96 -9.23 13.16 -9.39
CA VAL A 96 -10.46 13.82 -9.86
C VAL A 96 -11.41 14.13 -8.70
N TYR A 97 -11.75 13.10 -7.91
CA TYR A 97 -12.66 13.30 -6.76
C TYR A 97 -12.07 14.21 -5.69
N THR A 98 -10.75 14.24 -5.52
CA THR A 98 -10.10 15.16 -4.58
C THR A 98 -10.23 16.60 -5.04
N VAL A 99 -9.91 16.87 -6.30
CA VAL A 99 -10.01 18.23 -6.87
C VAL A 99 -11.46 18.71 -6.80
N LEU A 100 -12.41 17.89 -7.25
CA LEU A 100 -13.83 18.23 -7.19
C LEU A 100 -14.31 18.48 -5.76
N ALA A 101 -13.91 17.64 -4.81
CA ALA A 101 -14.34 17.78 -3.42
C ALA A 101 -13.75 19.02 -2.73
N LEU A 102 -12.53 19.42 -3.07
CA LEU A 102 -11.87 20.58 -2.48
C LEU A 102 -12.28 21.89 -3.15
N GLU A 103 -12.57 21.90 -4.45
CA GLU A 103 -13.01 23.10 -5.17
C GLU A 103 -14.48 23.46 -4.95
N TRP A 104 -15.36 22.45 -4.83
CA TRP A 104 -16.79 22.71 -4.67
C TRP A 104 -17.24 22.86 -3.21
N PHE A 105 -16.51 22.30 -2.26
CA PHE A 105 -16.86 22.33 -0.84
C PHE A 105 -15.75 22.98 -0.02
N TYR A 106 -15.83 24.29 0.16
CA TYR A 106 -14.85 25.06 0.93
C TYR A 106 -14.87 24.79 2.44
N THR A 107 -15.95 24.19 2.96
CA THR A 107 -16.09 23.80 4.36
C THR A 107 -15.63 22.38 4.61
N GLU A 108 -15.08 22.09 5.79
CA GLU A 108 -14.71 20.73 6.25
C GLU A 108 -13.74 19.96 5.30
N GLN A 109 -12.67 20.59 4.92
CA GLN A 109 -11.70 20.04 3.95
C GLN A 109 -11.24 18.62 4.27
N VAL A 110 -11.05 18.25 5.56
CA VAL A 110 -10.63 16.91 5.98
C VAL A 110 -11.70 15.88 5.65
N ARG A 111 -12.96 16.17 5.97
CA ARG A 111 -14.10 15.30 5.66
C ARG A 111 -14.25 15.08 4.16
N ASN A 112 -14.20 16.17 3.39
CA ASN A 112 -14.32 16.13 1.93
C ASN A 112 -13.20 15.33 1.29
N ARG A 113 -11.97 15.45 1.80
CA ARG A 113 -10.83 14.65 1.35
C ARG A 113 -11.04 13.15 1.59
N ILE A 114 -11.57 12.77 2.75
CA ILE A 114 -11.84 11.37 3.08
C ILE A 114 -12.98 10.83 2.20
N LEU A 115 -14.05 11.62 1.99
CA LEU A 115 -15.14 11.25 1.08
C LEU A 115 -14.65 11.05 -0.37
N ALA A 116 -13.74 11.89 -0.86
CA ALA A 116 -13.12 11.71 -2.17
C ALA A 116 -12.40 10.35 -2.29
N ILE A 117 -11.68 9.94 -1.23
CA ILE A 117 -11.02 8.63 -1.19
C ILE A 117 -12.04 7.48 -1.17
N VAL A 118 -13.14 7.63 -0.42
CA VAL A 118 -14.24 6.63 -0.41
C VAL A 118 -14.79 6.46 -1.82
N LEU A 119 -15.14 7.57 -2.49
CA LEU A 119 -15.71 7.55 -3.84
C LEU A 119 -14.73 6.96 -4.85
N ALA A 120 -13.44 7.32 -4.78
CA ALA A 120 -12.41 6.78 -5.67
C ALA A 120 -12.27 5.25 -5.53
N ASN A 121 -12.20 4.76 -4.31
CA ASN A 121 -12.08 3.32 -4.05
C ASN A 121 -13.35 2.57 -4.46
N ALA A 122 -14.53 3.09 -4.12
CA ALA A 122 -15.81 2.46 -4.44
C ALA A 122 -16.07 2.41 -5.96
N THR A 123 -15.91 3.53 -6.67
CA THR A 123 -16.11 3.60 -8.12
C THR A 123 -15.12 2.72 -8.86
N THR A 124 -13.84 2.73 -8.48
CA THR A 124 -12.83 1.85 -9.07
C THR A 124 -13.19 0.38 -8.86
N PHE A 125 -13.59 0.00 -7.66
CA PHE A 125 -14.00 -1.37 -7.35
C PHE A 125 -15.21 -1.80 -8.19
N LEU A 126 -16.24 -0.97 -8.28
CA LEU A 126 -17.43 -1.24 -9.08
C LEU A 126 -17.10 -1.40 -10.57
N ILE A 127 -16.30 -0.47 -11.13
CA ILE A 127 -15.86 -0.54 -12.53
C ILE A 127 -15.10 -1.85 -12.78
N VAL A 128 -14.17 -2.22 -11.90
CA VAL A 128 -13.38 -3.45 -12.05
C VAL A 128 -14.28 -4.70 -12.00
N ILE A 129 -15.27 -4.74 -11.11
CA ILE A 129 -16.21 -5.87 -11.05
C ILE A 129 -17.03 -5.96 -12.32
N LEU A 130 -17.56 -4.85 -12.84
CA LEU A 130 -18.41 -4.84 -14.03
C LEU A 130 -17.64 -5.29 -15.28
N PHE A 131 -16.45 -4.74 -15.49
CA PHE A 131 -15.67 -4.99 -16.72
C PHE A 131 -14.78 -6.25 -16.65
N LYS A 132 -14.38 -6.69 -15.45
CA LYS A 132 -13.48 -7.84 -15.28
C LYS A 132 -14.11 -9.03 -14.55
N LYS A 133 -15.42 -9.18 -14.62
CA LYS A 133 -16.18 -10.26 -13.96
C LYS A 133 -15.61 -11.67 -14.22
N LYS A 134 -15.09 -11.93 -15.42
CA LYS A 134 -14.42 -13.20 -15.78
C LYS A 134 -13.04 -13.40 -15.13
N SER A 135 -12.39 -12.33 -14.69
CA SER A 135 -11.05 -12.39 -14.07
C SER A 135 -11.10 -12.71 -12.58
N ILE A 136 -12.26 -12.52 -11.96
CA ILE A 136 -12.46 -12.78 -10.53
C ILE A 136 -12.94 -14.23 -10.39
N GLN A 137 -12.02 -15.13 -10.09
CA GLN A 137 -12.33 -16.56 -9.88
C GLN A 137 -12.95 -16.76 -8.48
N LEU A 138 -14.17 -16.24 -8.30
CA LEU A 138 -14.93 -16.56 -7.09
C LEU A 138 -15.56 -17.95 -7.24
N SER A 139 -15.34 -18.80 -6.27
CA SER A 139 -16.03 -20.09 -6.21
C SER A 139 -17.55 -19.90 -6.11
N LYS A 140 -18.30 -20.57 -6.97
CA LYS A 140 -19.78 -20.46 -6.99
C LYS A 140 -20.41 -21.01 -5.69
N THR A 141 -19.84 -22.08 -5.14
CA THR A 141 -20.34 -22.73 -3.92
C THR A 141 -19.21 -22.85 -2.89
N ILE A 142 -19.50 -22.53 -1.63
CA ILE A 142 -18.60 -22.79 -0.52
C ILE A 142 -19.34 -23.64 0.51
N SER A 143 -18.78 -24.80 0.85
CA SER A 143 -19.19 -25.51 2.06
C SER A 143 -18.66 -24.81 3.31
N TRP A 144 -19.40 -24.86 4.39
CA TRP A 144 -19.01 -24.27 5.68
C TRP A 144 -17.61 -24.73 6.14
N LEU A 145 -17.28 -26.00 5.91
CA LEU A 145 -15.99 -26.56 6.25
C LEU A 145 -14.84 -25.88 5.50
N ARG A 146 -14.99 -25.67 4.20
CA ARG A 146 -14.00 -24.96 3.37
C ARG A 146 -13.88 -23.49 3.73
N LEU A 147 -14.99 -22.84 4.11
CA LEU A 147 -14.97 -21.47 4.59
C LEU A 147 -14.15 -21.37 5.87
N LYS A 148 -14.40 -22.26 6.85
CA LYS A 148 -13.65 -22.33 8.11
C LYS A 148 -12.14 -22.54 7.87
N GLN A 149 -11.78 -23.51 7.02
CA GLN A 149 -10.37 -23.77 6.69
C GLN A 149 -9.70 -22.56 6.01
N SER A 150 -10.39 -21.92 5.05
CA SER A 150 -9.88 -20.75 4.36
C SER A 150 -9.71 -19.56 5.30
N SER A 151 -10.66 -19.33 6.20
CA SER A 151 -10.56 -18.28 7.23
C SER A 151 -9.39 -18.55 8.17
N LEU A 152 -9.23 -19.79 8.64
CA LEU A 152 -8.14 -20.18 9.52
C LEU A 152 -6.78 -19.97 8.87
N TYR A 153 -6.66 -20.24 7.56
CA TYR A 153 -5.46 -19.97 6.77
C TYR A 153 -5.16 -18.45 6.72
N ILE A 154 -6.18 -17.62 6.45
CA ILE A 154 -6.03 -16.16 6.42
C ILE A 154 -5.59 -15.62 7.79
N PHE A 155 -6.22 -16.09 8.87
CA PHE A 155 -5.88 -15.66 10.23
C PHE A 155 -4.47 -16.07 10.65
N SER A 156 -4.08 -17.32 10.41
CA SER A 156 -2.76 -17.82 10.78
C SER A 156 -1.62 -17.10 10.06
N PHE A 157 -1.86 -16.63 8.83
CA PHE A 157 -0.89 -15.84 8.07
C PHE A 157 -1.01 -14.35 8.35
N GLY A 158 -2.23 -13.83 8.44
CA GLY A 158 -2.51 -12.40 8.54
C GLY A 158 -2.12 -11.80 9.90
N ILE A 159 -2.35 -12.51 11.02
CA ILE A 159 -2.06 -11.97 12.36
C ILE A 159 -0.58 -11.61 12.54
N PRO A 160 0.40 -12.49 12.26
CA PRO A 160 1.81 -12.12 12.33
C PRO A 160 2.16 -10.95 11.39
N LEU A 161 1.54 -10.91 10.22
CA LEU A 161 1.82 -9.87 9.24
C LEU A 161 1.22 -8.52 9.63
N ILE A 162 0.09 -8.50 10.35
CA ILE A 162 -0.46 -7.27 10.94
C ILE A 162 0.52 -6.65 11.92
N LEU A 163 1.12 -7.44 12.82
CA LEU A 163 2.11 -6.95 13.78
C LEU A 163 3.32 -6.34 13.06
N HIS A 164 3.80 -7.03 12.03
CA HIS A 164 4.89 -6.53 11.20
C HIS A 164 4.53 -5.20 10.49
N GLN A 165 3.39 -5.13 9.84
CA GLN A 165 2.92 -3.90 9.17
C GLN A 165 2.64 -2.76 10.16
N SER A 166 2.13 -3.07 11.36
CA SER A 166 1.93 -2.08 12.41
C SER A 166 3.25 -1.47 12.88
N SER A 167 4.32 -2.27 12.95
CA SER A 167 5.67 -1.76 13.27
C SER A 167 6.15 -0.73 12.25
N PHE A 168 5.93 -0.97 10.96
CA PHE A 168 6.28 0.01 9.92
C PHE A 168 5.44 1.28 10.02
N PHE A 169 4.14 1.14 10.32
CA PHE A 169 3.27 2.30 10.50
C PHE A 169 3.73 3.15 11.70
N ILE A 170 3.99 2.52 12.84
CA ILE A 170 4.48 3.21 14.04
C ILE A 170 5.80 3.91 13.74
N LYS A 171 6.76 3.20 13.13
CA LYS A 171 8.05 3.77 12.75
C LYS A 171 7.90 5.00 11.84
N GLY A 172 6.97 4.97 10.88
CA GLY A 172 6.76 6.07 9.93
C GLY A 172 5.94 7.25 10.46
N GLN A 173 5.41 7.18 11.70
CA GLN A 173 4.63 8.26 12.30
C GLN A 173 5.23 8.80 13.60
N LEU A 174 6.07 8.01 14.28
CA LEU A 174 6.66 8.41 15.57
C LEU A 174 7.52 9.65 15.46
N ASP A 175 8.32 9.76 14.43
CA ASP A 175 9.18 10.90 14.15
C ASP A 175 8.37 12.19 14.01
N ARG A 176 7.23 12.17 13.34
CA ARG A 176 6.34 13.33 13.21
C ARG A 176 5.74 13.75 14.55
N ILE A 177 5.32 12.78 15.37
CA ILE A 177 4.80 13.05 16.72
C ILE A 177 5.89 13.65 17.60
N PHE A 178 7.13 13.14 17.49
CA PHE A 178 8.27 13.65 18.22
C PHE A 178 8.63 15.08 17.83
N ILE A 179 8.67 15.37 16.52
CA ILE A 179 8.95 16.72 16.01
C ILE A 179 7.83 17.68 16.43
N TYR A 180 6.57 17.29 16.32
CA TYR A 180 5.44 18.11 16.76
C TYR A 180 5.49 18.48 18.24
N LYS A 181 5.94 17.56 19.11
CA LYS A 181 6.01 17.80 20.56
C LYS A 181 7.23 18.62 20.99
N ASN A 182 8.36 18.53 20.29
CA ASN A 182 9.63 19.11 20.72
C ASN A 182 10.07 20.32 19.88
N PHE A 183 9.48 20.52 18.71
CA PHE A 183 9.82 21.61 17.79
C PHE A 183 8.56 22.38 17.38
N SER A 184 8.67 23.24 16.39
CA SER A 184 7.57 24.05 15.92
C SER A 184 6.72 23.34 14.84
N ILE A 185 5.47 23.80 14.64
CA ILE A 185 4.63 23.34 13.54
C ILE A 185 5.28 23.67 12.18
N SER A 186 6.00 24.78 12.08
CA SER A 186 6.76 25.16 10.88
C SER A 186 7.83 24.13 10.56
N GLU A 187 8.59 23.67 11.56
CA GLU A 187 9.62 22.64 11.40
C GLU A 187 9.03 21.30 10.98
N LEU A 188 7.90 20.92 11.57
CA LEU A 188 7.15 19.73 11.14
C LEU A 188 6.70 19.85 9.65
N GLY A 189 6.34 21.05 9.22
CA GLY A 189 5.99 21.31 7.82
C GLY A 189 7.19 21.09 6.88
N ILE A 190 8.34 21.68 7.20
CA ILE A 190 9.59 21.54 6.42
C ILE A 190 10.05 20.08 6.37
N TYR A 191 10.05 19.42 7.52
CA TYR A 191 10.34 17.99 7.63
C TYR A 191 9.42 17.14 6.77
N SER A 192 8.10 17.35 6.90
CA SER A 192 7.10 16.58 6.17
C SER A 192 7.21 16.76 4.66
N ALA A 193 7.52 17.97 4.19
CA ALA A 193 7.77 18.25 2.78
C ALA A 193 9.00 17.49 2.26
N GLY A 194 10.10 17.48 3.03
CA GLY A 194 11.29 16.71 2.70
C GLY A 194 11.03 15.21 2.61
N VAL A 195 10.33 14.65 3.60
CA VAL A 195 9.92 13.23 3.59
C VAL A 195 9.05 12.91 2.39
N GLN A 196 8.13 13.80 2.01
CA GLN A 196 7.23 13.59 0.88
C GLN A 196 7.99 13.49 -0.45
N ILE A 197 8.97 14.36 -0.70
CA ILE A 197 9.85 14.24 -1.88
C ILE A 197 10.63 12.93 -1.84
N ALA A 198 11.28 12.64 -0.71
CA ALA A 198 12.08 11.43 -0.58
C ALA A 198 11.25 10.14 -0.73
N SER A 199 9.95 10.18 -0.39
CA SER A 199 9.04 9.03 -0.47
C SER A 199 8.78 8.52 -1.89
N VAL A 200 9.17 9.26 -2.91
CA VAL A 200 9.15 8.79 -4.31
C VAL A 200 10.04 7.55 -4.48
N LEU A 201 11.20 7.50 -3.80
CA LEU A 201 12.11 6.38 -3.91
C LEU A 201 11.54 5.04 -3.39
N PRO A 202 10.96 4.95 -2.18
CA PRO A 202 10.26 3.74 -1.73
C PRO A 202 9.12 3.33 -2.65
N VAL A 203 8.38 4.28 -3.24
CA VAL A 203 7.29 3.95 -4.19
C VAL A 203 7.85 3.25 -5.42
N VAL A 204 8.95 3.74 -5.98
CA VAL A 204 9.66 3.10 -7.11
C VAL A 204 10.15 1.70 -6.71
N PHE A 205 10.78 1.57 -5.54
CA PHE A 205 11.26 0.27 -5.05
C PHE A 205 10.13 -0.73 -4.82
N MET A 206 9.01 -0.29 -4.26
CA MET A 206 7.82 -1.13 -4.09
C MET A 206 7.22 -1.57 -5.43
N ALA A 207 7.20 -0.69 -6.43
CA ALA A 207 6.73 -1.04 -7.77
C ALA A 207 7.64 -2.08 -8.42
N LEU A 208 8.96 -1.88 -8.35
CA LEU A 208 9.95 -2.85 -8.83
C LEU A 208 9.84 -4.19 -8.10
N ASN A 209 9.72 -4.17 -6.77
CA ASN A 209 9.55 -5.39 -5.97
C ASN A 209 8.30 -6.16 -6.41
N LYS A 210 7.15 -5.49 -6.54
CA LYS A 210 5.91 -6.12 -7.01
C LYS A 210 6.05 -6.74 -8.41
N ALA A 211 6.83 -6.14 -9.30
CA ALA A 211 7.11 -6.67 -10.62
C ALA A 211 8.06 -7.89 -10.57
N ILE A 212 9.05 -7.88 -9.69
CA ILE A 212 10.10 -8.91 -9.60
C ILE A 212 9.64 -10.13 -8.80
N VAL A 213 8.81 -9.97 -7.77
CA VAL A 213 8.36 -11.04 -6.87
C VAL A 213 7.88 -12.31 -7.59
N PRO A 214 7.05 -12.28 -8.64
CA PRO A 214 6.63 -13.48 -9.34
C PRO A 214 7.80 -14.29 -9.93
N TYR A 215 8.76 -13.59 -10.54
CA TYR A 215 9.95 -14.20 -11.14
C TYR A 215 10.93 -14.72 -10.09
N TYR A 216 11.01 -14.01 -8.96
CA TYR A 216 11.84 -14.42 -7.83
C TYR A 216 11.37 -15.75 -7.25
N TYR A 217 10.08 -15.90 -6.98
CA TYR A 217 9.50 -17.16 -6.47
C TYR A 217 9.62 -18.32 -7.46
N GLU A 218 9.48 -18.05 -8.76
CA GLU A 218 9.72 -19.10 -9.77
C GLU A 218 11.18 -19.58 -9.76
N ASN A 219 12.13 -18.65 -9.73
CA ASN A 219 13.55 -18.98 -9.70
C ASN A 219 13.97 -19.70 -8.41
N LEU A 220 13.32 -19.38 -7.27
CA LEU A 220 13.51 -20.13 -6.04
C LEU A 220 12.98 -21.57 -6.16
N LYS A 221 11.80 -21.75 -6.74
CA LYS A 221 11.17 -23.06 -6.90
C LYS A 221 12.01 -24.00 -7.78
N ILE A 222 12.63 -23.48 -8.84
CA ILE A 222 13.51 -24.26 -9.72
C ILE A 222 14.97 -24.28 -9.26
N LYS A 223 15.26 -23.81 -8.02
CA LYS A 223 16.60 -23.77 -7.41
C LYS A 223 17.68 -23.03 -8.25
N LYS A 224 17.27 -22.12 -9.13
CA LYS A 224 18.20 -21.26 -9.89
C LYS A 224 18.84 -20.14 -9.05
N LEU A 225 18.19 -19.72 -7.98
CA LEU A 225 18.71 -18.74 -7.03
C LEU A 225 19.50 -19.46 -5.93
N THR A 226 20.80 -19.19 -5.93
CA THR A 226 21.71 -19.62 -4.87
C THR A 226 22.00 -18.46 -3.91
N ILE A 227 22.35 -18.78 -2.65
CA ILE A 227 22.73 -17.78 -1.65
C ILE A 227 23.86 -16.86 -2.15
N ALA A 228 24.83 -17.44 -2.90
CA ALA A 228 25.92 -16.67 -3.48
C ALA A 228 25.45 -15.61 -4.49
N LYS A 229 24.44 -15.95 -5.32
CA LYS A 229 23.84 -14.98 -6.25
C LYS A 229 23.09 -13.86 -5.51
N ILE A 230 22.33 -14.20 -4.46
CA ILE A 230 21.62 -13.21 -3.64
C ILE A 230 22.61 -12.24 -2.99
N LYS A 231 23.70 -12.76 -2.38
CA LYS A 231 24.76 -11.91 -1.80
C LYS A 231 25.36 -10.96 -2.85
N ARG A 232 25.59 -11.44 -4.06
CA ARG A 232 26.11 -10.60 -5.16
C ARG A 232 25.12 -9.51 -5.57
N TYR A 233 23.82 -9.80 -5.64
CA TYR A 233 22.79 -8.79 -5.94
C TYR A 233 22.70 -7.73 -4.85
N ILE A 234 22.80 -8.13 -3.58
CA ILE A 234 22.87 -7.20 -2.44
C ILE A 234 24.08 -6.26 -2.60
N LEU A 235 25.26 -6.81 -2.91
CA LEU A 235 26.47 -6.01 -3.11
C LEU A 235 26.31 -4.99 -4.24
N TYR A 236 25.72 -5.40 -5.38
CA TYR A 236 25.46 -4.50 -6.52
C TYR A 236 24.37 -3.48 -6.23
N SER A 237 23.49 -3.72 -5.26
CA SER A 237 22.47 -2.74 -4.87
C SER A 237 23.02 -1.58 -4.05
N ILE A 238 24.19 -1.71 -3.40
CA ILE A 238 24.76 -0.67 -2.53
C ILE A 238 24.97 0.67 -3.27
N PRO A 239 25.61 0.74 -4.44
CA PRO A 239 25.73 1.99 -5.19
C PRO A 239 24.37 2.59 -5.55
N ILE A 240 23.39 1.75 -5.92
CA ILE A 240 22.03 2.17 -6.27
C ILE A 240 21.30 2.77 -5.03
N CYS A 241 21.59 2.26 -3.84
CA CYS A 241 21.02 2.79 -2.60
C CYS A 241 21.49 4.22 -2.29
N VAL A 242 22.75 4.51 -2.56
CA VAL A 242 23.40 5.77 -2.16
C VAL A 242 23.24 6.84 -3.25
N PHE A 243 23.16 6.43 -4.52
CA PHE A 243 23.10 7.33 -5.67
C PHE A 243 22.02 8.41 -5.59
N PRO A 244 20.75 8.13 -5.22
CA PRO A 244 19.71 9.16 -5.11
C PRO A 244 20.02 10.21 -4.05
N SER A 245 20.64 9.82 -2.94
CA SER A 245 21.04 10.74 -1.87
C SER A 245 22.18 11.66 -2.31
N ILE A 246 23.18 11.11 -3.02
CA ILE A 246 24.27 11.91 -3.60
C ILE A 246 23.73 12.89 -4.62
N LEU A 247 22.81 12.44 -5.50
CA LEU A 247 22.19 13.31 -6.49
C LEU A 247 21.44 14.46 -5.80
N ALA A 248 20.64 14.16 -4.80
CA ALA A 248 19.92 15.18 -4.02
C ALA A 248 20.85 16.16 -3.31
N TYR A 249 22.00 15.70 -2.81
CA TYR A 249 22.99 16.55 -2.15
C TYR A 249 23.66 17.55 -3.12
N ILE A 250 23.90 17.14 -4.36
CA ILE A 250 24.51 17.99 -5.39
C ILE A 250 23.51 19.03 -5.94
N LEU A 251 22.21 18.75 -5.86
CA LEU A 251 21.17 19.68 -6.35
C LEU A 251 21.17 20.98 -5.55
N PRO A 252 21.19 22.15 -6.22
CA PRO A 252 21.15 23.43 -5.53
C PRO A 252 19.82 23.66 -4.82
N ASN A 253 19.85 24.39 -3.70
CA ASN A 253 18.65 24.72 -2.93
C ASN A 253 17.54 25.42 -3.76
N ALA A 254 17.90 26.11 -4.84
CA ALA A 254 16.98 26.72 -5.76
C ALA A 254 15.97 25.73 -6.37
N VAL A 255 16.36 24.47 -6.56
CA VAL A 255 15.46 23.43 -7.08
C VAL A 255 14.37 23.11 -6.05
N TYR A 256 14.76 22.99 -4.77
CA TYR A 256 13.81 22.71 -3.68
C TYR A 256 12.84 23.86 -3.43
N THR A 257 13.35 25.11 -3.47
CA THR A 257 12.52 26.32 -3.33
C THR A 257 11.56 26.50 -4.51
N TRP A 258 11.97 26.11 -5.71
CA TRP A 258 11.12 26.17 -6.90
C TRP A 258 9.96 25.15 -6.81
N PHE A 259 10.22 23.94 -6.33
CA PHE A 259 9.21 22.89 -6.18
C PHE A 259 8.26 23.07 -5.00
N LEU A 260 8.77 23.52 -3.86
CA LEU A 260 8.06 23.57 -2.59
C LEU A 260 7.69 24.95 -2.11
N GLY A 261 8.27 25.99 -2.73
CA GLY A 261 8.18 27.38 -2.26
C GLY A 261 9.35 27.79 -1.36
N SER A 262 9.54 29.10 -1.21
CA SER A 262 10.70 29.69 -0.53
C SER A 262 10.87 29.27 0.95
N HIS A 263 9.76 29.04 1.66
CA HIS A 263 9.77 28.60 3.06
C HIS A 263 10.32 27.20 3.26
N PHE A 264 10.34 26.37 2.23
CA PHE A 264 10.75 24.95 2.33
C PHE A 264 12.18 24.66 1.87
N GLY A 265 12.99 25.69 1.63
CA GLY A 265 14.41 25.53 1.27
C GLY A 265 15.19 24.59 2.21
N PRO A 266 15.05 24.72 3.55
CA PRO A 266 15.73 23.83 4.50
C PRO A 266 15.33 22.35 4.41
N SER A 267 14.24 22.00 3.71
CA SER A 267 13.82 20.61 3.51
C SER A 267 14.87 19.75 2.77
N HIS A 268 15.79 20.38 2.04
CA HIS A 268 16.88 19.72 1.32
C HIS A 268 17.67 18.76 2.22
N TYR A 269 18.03 19.15 3.46
CA TYR A 269 18.73 18.26 4.39
C TYR A 269 17.93 17.00 4.69
N TYR A 270 16.64 17.14 4.95
CA TYR A 270 15.75 16.01 5.21
C TYR A 270 15.61 15.09 3.99
N VAL A 271 15.53 15.66 2.78
CA VAL A 271 15.47 14.87 1.54
C VAL A 271 16.70 13.98 1.39
N VAL A 272 17.91 14.54 1.57
CA VAL A 272 19.17 13.81 1.45
C VAL A 272 19.24 12.63 2.43
N PHE A 273 18.94 12.87 3.71
CA PHE A 273 18.97 11.82 4.73
C PHE A 273 17.90 10.75 4.51
N TYR A 274 16.69 11.17 4.13
CA TYR A 274 15.61 10.21 3.86
C TYR A 274 15.84 9.38 2.61
N LEU A 275 16.40 9.95 1.55
CA LEU A 275 16.78 9.19 0.36
C LEU A 275 17.85 8.14 0.67
N LEU A 276 18.81 8.47 1.54
CA LEU A 276 19.78 7.49 2.01
C LEU A 276 19.10 6.38 2.81
N GLY A 277 18.27 6.74 3.80
CA GLY A 277 17.53 5.79 4.62
C GLY A 277 16.59 4.90 3.81
N PHE A 278 15.86 5.46 2.85
CA PHE A 278 14.99 4.70 1.96
C PHE A 278 15.78 3.85 0.96
N GLY A 279 16.94 4.34 0.48
CA GLY A 279 17.84 3.57 -0.37
C GLY A 279 18.29 2.28 0.31
N LEU A 280 18.67 2.34 1.58
CA LEU A 280 19.10 1.19 2.37
C LEU A 280 18.01 0.11 2.57
N ASN A 281 16.75 0.37 2.23
CA ASN A 281 15.72 -0.67 2.20
C ASN A 281 15.84 -1.59 0.97
N LEU A 282 16.56 -1.21 -0.09
CA LEU A 282 16.69 -2.04 -1.29
C LEU A 282 17.36 -3.40 -1.02
N PRO A 283 18.48 -3.49 -0.28
CA PRO A 283 19.07 -4.76 0.12
C PRO A 283 18.10 -5.67 0.89
N TYR A 284 17.26 -5.08 1.75
CA TYR A 284 16.22 -5.81 2.49
C TYR A 284 15.15 -6.41 1.57
N LEU A 285 14.79 -5.72 0.49
CA LEU A 285 13.81 -6.21 -0.48
C LEU A 285 14.36 -7.37 -1.35
N LEU A 286 15.69 -7.55 -1.40
CA LEU A 286 16.36 -8.61 -2.13
C LEU A 286 16.57 -9.89 -1.30
N LEU A 287 16.31 -9.83 0.00
CA LEU A 287 16.34 -10.95 0.94
C LEU A 287 14.99 -11.65 1.03
#